data_b93663712a0df921c8878dcc7ceeff09
#
_entry.id   b93663712a0df921c8878dcc7ceeff09
#
_cell.length_a   1.000
_cell.length_b   1.000
_cell.length_c   1.000
_cell.angle_alpha   90.00
_cell.angle_beta   90.00
_cell.angle_gamma   90.00
#
_symmetry.space_group_name_H-M   'P 1'
#
loop_
_entity.id
_entity.type
_entity.pdbx_description
1 polymer ?
#
loop_
_entity_poly.entity_id
_entity_poly.type
_entity_poly.pdbx_seq_one_letter_code
_entity_poly.pdbx_strand_id
1 'polypeptide(L)'
;DIDLGFGIWLNDERVRIIGIDTPESRTSDPVEKIFGLAAKERVKHLLGADSILISKVKGDGNEEMRGKFGRILGDFRLNDGDTLTSKLMGEGHAVAYNGGNKEKIQPKHVENRNRLVSEGKVDMQGLEVTKPALVQKPIVEEPVVEKTSTPKKKKKTSKKK
;
A
#
# COMPACT_ATOMS: atom_id res chain seq x y z
N ASP A 1 3.74 -4.09 -5.85
CA ASP A 1 3.94 -4.12 -7.31
C ASP A 1 5.08 -5.08 -7.62
N ILE A 2 4.81 -6.05 -8.48
CA ILE A 2 5.79 -7.04 -8.90
C ILE A 2 6.12 -6.75 -10.35
N ASP A 3 7.40 -6.50 -10.63
CA ASP A 3 7.90 -6.44 -12.00
C ASP A 3 8.15 -7.88 -12.45
N LEU A 4 7.40 -8.32 -13.45
CA LEU A 4 7.51 -9.66 -13.99
C LEU A 4 8.43 -9.61 -15.20
N GLY A 5 9.67 -10.00 -15.02
CA GLY A 5 10.60 -10.24 -16.12
C GLY A 5 10.45 -11.64 -16.70
N PHE A 6 9.23 -12.06 -17.04
CA PHE A 6 8.99 -13.39 -17.56
C PHE A 6 8.91 -13.39 -19.08
N GLY A 7 9.92 -13.96 -19.71
CA GLY A 7 9.89 -14.34 -21.11
C GLY A 7 9.54 -13.20 -22.07
N ILE A 8 9.37 -13.57 -23.32
CA ILE A 8 9.15 -12.67 -24.47
C ILE A 8 7.82 -11.93 -24.43
N TRP A 9 6.85 -12.41 -23.66
CA TRP A 9 5.46 -11.95 -23.70
C TRP A 9 5.10 -10.94 -22.62
N LEU A 10 5.91 -10.85 -21.53
CA LEU A 10 5.62 -10.03 -20.36
C LEU A 10 6.83 -9.20 -19.94
N ASN A 11 7.74 -8.90 -20.86
CA ASN A 11 8.88 -8.04 -20.57
C ASN A 11 8.40 -6.70 -20.02
N ASP A 12 8.84 -6.40 -18.78
CA ASP A 12 8.58 -5.16 -18.08
C ASP A 12 7.09 -4.85 -17.73
N GLU A 13 6.19 -5.82 -17.87
CA GLU A 13 4.82 -5.63 -17.40
C GLU A 13 4.76 -5.65 -15.87
N ARG A 14 4.05 -4.66 -15.33
CA ARG A 14 3.83 -4.54 -13.90
C ARG A 14 2.47 -5.10 -13.52
N VAL A 15 2.46 -6.01 -12.58
CA VAL A 15 1.23 -6.56 -12.02
C VAL A 15 0.99 -6.00 -10.62
N ARG A 16 -0.23 -5.54 -10.39
CA ARG A 16 -0.73 -5.25 -9.06
C ARG A 16 -1.58 -6.41 -8.59
N ILE A 17 -1.11 -7.08 -7.54
CA ILE A 17 -1.89 -8.13 -6.88
C ILE A 17 -3.10 -7.48 -6.22
N ILE A 18 -4.30 -7.97 -6.54
CA ILE A 18 -5.56 -7.44 -6.04
C ILE A 18 -5.99 -8.14 -4.75
N GLY A 19 -6.80 -7.44 -3.96
CA GLY A 19 -7.41 -8.00 -2.75
C GLY A 19 -6.52 -8.04 -1.53
N ILE A 20 -5.26 -7.63 -1.63
CA ILE A 20 -4.32 -7.60 -0.51
C ILE A 20 -3.56 -6.28 -0.38
N ASP A 21 -3.03 -6.06 0.81
CA ASP A 21 -2.01 -5.07 1.12
C ASP A 21 -0.81 -5.76 1.78
N THR A 22 0.39 -5.36 1.41
CA THR A 22 1.65 -5.84 1.97
C THR A 22 2.42 -4.69 2.60
N PRO A 23 3.31 -4.95 3.57
CA PRO A 23 4.25 -3.94 4.05
C PRO A 23 5.08 -3.36 2.89
N GLU A 24 5.40 -2.08 2.98
CA GLU A 24 6.16 -1.38 1.93
C GLU A 24 7.65 -1.75 2.01
N SER A 25 8.22 -2.21 0.89
CA SER A 25 9.65 -2.51 0.81
C SER A 25 10.52 -1.25 0.55
N ARG A 26 9.88 -0.17 0.06
CA ARG A 26 10.53 1.12 -0.25
C ARG A 26 10.00 2.21 0.69
N THR A 27 10.27 2.07 1.98
CA THR A 27 9.87 3.00 3.03
C THR A 27 11.07 3.45 3.84
N SER A 28 10.96 4.57 4.53
CA SER A 28 11.93 5.04 5.52
C SER A 28 11.77 4.35 6.87
N ASP A 29 10.62 3.71 7.13
CA ASP A 29 10.41 2.91 8.34
C ASP A 29 11.21 1.60 8.24
N PRO A 30 12.26 1.41 9.09
CA PRO A 30 13.12 0.24 9.00
C PRO A 30 12.38 -1.06 9.34
N VAL A 31 11.41 -1.01 10.25
CA VAL A 31 10.60 -2.18 10.62
C VAL A 31 9.71 -2.59 9.45
N GLU A 32 8.94 -1.67 8.90
CA GLU A 32 8.08 -1.96 7.77
C GLU A 32 8.87 -2.48 6.57
N LYS A 33 10.05 -1.89 6.31
CA LYS A 33 10.95 -2.29 5.23
C LYS A 33 11.40 -3.76 5.34
N ILE A 34 11.75 -4.23 6.54
CA ILE A 34 12.13 -5.62 6.78
C ILE A 34 10.99 -6.57 6.35
N PHE A 35 9.76 -6.31 6.79
CA PHE A 35 8.61 -7.13 6.41
C PHE A 35 8.24 -7.00 4.94
N GLY A 36 8.38 -5.82 4.35
CA GLY A 36 8.18 -5.62 2.92
C GLY A 36 9.19 -6.40 2.07
N LEU A 37 10.46 -6.43 2.47
CA LEU A 37 11.49 -7.23 1.82
C LEU A 37 11.24 -8.73 2.01
N ALA A 38 10.84 -9.18 3.20
CA ALA A 38 10.49 -10.57 3.46
C ALA A 38 9.31 -11.02 2.58
N ALA A 39 8.26 -10.21 2.45
CA ALA A 39 7.14 -10.47 1.56
C ALA A 39 7.60 -10.56 0.09
N LYS A 40 8.48 -9.66 -0.34
CA LYS A 40 9.04 -9.68 -1.70
C LYS A 40 9.84 -10.96 -1.98
N GLU A 41 10.71 -11.36 -1.08
CA GLU A 41 11.46 -12.61 -1.22
C GLU A 41 10.53 -13.82 -1.23
N ARG A 42 9.49 -13.83 -0.38
CA ARG A 42 8.52 -14.91 -0.38
C ARG A 42 7.78 -15.03 -1.70
N VAL A 43 7.38 -13.91 -2.29
CA VAL A 43 6.78 -13.88 -3.64
C VAL A 43 7.70 -14.51 -4.68
N LYS A 44 8.99 -14.15 -4.67
CA LYS A 44 9.98 -14.74 -5.61
C LYS A 44 10.09 -16.27 -5.46
N HIS A 45 10.02 -16.77 -4.23
CA HIS A 45 10.05 -18.21 -3.98
C HIS A 45 8.76 -18.92 -4.41
N LEU A 46 7.61 -18.26 -4.32
CA LEU A 46 6.32 -18.84 -4.69
C LEU A 46 6.08 -18.83 -6.20
N LEU A 47 6.56 -17.79 -6.89
CA LEU A 47 6.41 -17.66 -8.33
C LEU A 47 7.49 -18.49 -9.06
N GLY A 48 7.05 -19.52 -9.76
CA GLY A 48 7.88 -20.36 -10.64
C GLY A 48 7.49 -20.17 -12.10
N ALA A 49 8.22 -20.86 -12.98
CA ALA A 49 7.98 -20.82 -14.43
C ALA A 49 6.56 -21.26 -14.84
N ASP A 50 5.94 -22.12 -14.03
CA ASP A 50 4.60 -22.66 -14.29
C ASP A 50 3.48 -21.86 -13.58
N SER A 51 3.81 -20.73 -12.96
CA SER A 51 2.81 -19.86 -12.34
C SER A 51 1.99 -19.14 -13.41
N ILE A 52 0.67 -19.15 -13.27
CA ILE A 52 -0.25 -18.59 -14.25
C ILE A 52 -0.83 -17.28 -13.74
N LEU A 53 -0.65 -16.19 -14.48
CA LEU A 53 -1.31 -14.93 -14.20
C LEU A 53 -2.81 -15.04 -14.46
N ILE A 54 -3.61 -14.72 -13.44
CA ILE A 54 -5.06 -14.59 -13.53
C ILE A 54 -5.38 -13.10 -13.51
N SER A 55 -5.45 -12.49 -14.70
CA SER A 55 -5.77 -11.07 -14.81
C SER A 55 -7.27 -10.82 -14.64
N LYS A 56 -7.60 -9.66 -14.08
CA LYS A 56 -8.96 -9.16 -14.08
C LYS A 56 -9.25 -8.52 -15.42
N VAL A 57 -10.31 -8.96 -16.09
CA VAL A 57 -10.71 -8.45 -17.41
C VAL A 57 -11.82 -7.40 -17.30
N LYS A 58 -11.94 -6.56 -18.32
CA LYS A 58 -13.08 -5.66 -18.49
C LYS A 58 -14.36 -6.43 -18.78
N GLY A 59 -15.50 -5.79 -18.68
CA GLY A 59 -16.81 -6.45 -18.81
C GLY A 59 -17.07 -7.12 -20.15
N ASP A 60 -16.37 -6.76 -21.22
CA ASP A 60 -16.41 -7.39 -22.55
C ASP A 60 -15.50 -8.64 -22.66
N GLY A 61 -14.66 -8.90 -21.65
CA GLY A 61 -13.75 -10.04 -21.59
C GLY A 61 -12.53 -9.97 -22.52
N ASN A 62 -12.40 -8.90 -23.32
CA ASN A 62 -11.37 -8.82 -24.36
C ASN A 62 -10.09 -8.09 -23.92
N GLU A 63 -10.17 -7.28 -22.85
CA GLU A 63 -9.03 -6.52 -22.37
C GLU A 63 -8.81 -6.70 -20.87
N GLU A 64 -7.54 -6.78 -20.47
CA GLU A 64 -7.16 -6.79 -19.06
C GLU A 64 -7.44 -5.44 -18.40
N MET A 65 -7.97 -5.49 -17.18
CA MET A 65 -8.12 -4.28 -16.36
C MET A 65 -6.76 -3.79 -15.89
N ARG A 66 -6.48 -2.53 -16.18
CA ARG A 66 -5.26 -1.86 -15.73
C ARG A 66 -5.57 -0.85 -14.64
N GLY A 67 -4.78 -0.87 -13.59
CA GLY A 67 -4.83 0.10 -12.49
C GLY A 67 -4.03 1.36 -12.78
N LYS A 68 -3.79 2.15 -11.74
CA LYS A 68 -2.91 3.32 -11.85
C LYS A 68 -1.53 2.89 -12.41
N PHE A 69 -0.96 3.75 -13.23
CA PHE A 69 0.35 3.54 -13.88
C PHE A 69 0.40 2.34 -14.85
N GLY A 70 -0.74 1.96 -15.42
CA GLY A 70 -0.83 0.91 -16.44
C GLY A 70 -0.61 -0.51 -15.94
N ARG A 71 -0.56 -0.75 -14.62
CA ARG A 71 -0.35 -2.08 -14.04
C ARG A 71 -1.54 -3.00 -14.30
N ILE A 72 -1.26 -4.23 -14.73
CA ILE A 72 -2.26 -5.29 -14.84
C ILE A 72 -2.81 -5.58 -13.43
N LEU A 73 -4.12 -5.69 -13.30
CA LEU A 73 -4.76 -6.10 -12.06
C LEU A 73 -5.01 -7.60 -12.08
N GLY A 74 -4.44 -8.33 -11.15
CA GLY A 74 -4.57 -9.79 -11.15
C GLY A 74 -4.03 -10.47 -9.91
N ASP A 75 -4.02 -11.79 -9.97
CA ASP A 75 -3.41 -12.70 -9.00
C ASP A 75 -2.66 -13.79 -9.78
N PHE A 76 -1.92 -14.64 -9.10
CA PHE A 76 -1.24 -15.79 -9.70
C PHE A 76 -1.79 -17.09 -9.14
N ARG A 77 -2.07 -18.02 -10.04
CA ARG A 77 -2.22 -19.43 -9.66
C ARG A 77 -0.84 -20.08 -9.62
N LEU A 78 -0.54 -20.70 -8.51
CA LEU A 78 0.72 -21.41 -8.25
C LEU A 78 0.62 -22.87 -8.71
N ASN A 79 1.76 -23.56 -8.77
CA ASN A 79 1.85 -24.95 -9.23
C ASN A 79 1.07 -25.94 -8.34
N ASP A 80 0.87 -25.59 -7.07
CA ASP A 80 0.08 -26.40 -6.12
C ASP A 80 -1.44 -26.17 -6.24
N GLY A 81 -1.87 -25.30 -7.16
CA GLY A 81 -3.27 -24.94 -7.39
C GLY A 81 -3.80 -23.81 -6.52
N ASP A 82 -3.03 -23.37 -5.54
CA ASP A 82 -3.37 -22.23 -4.69
C ASP A 82 -3.10 -20.90 -5.41
N THR A 83 -3.58 -19.79 -4.82
CA THR A 83 -3.26 -18.46 -5.35
C THR A 83 -2.16 -17.80 -4.52
N LEU A 84 -1.40 -16.90 -5.16
CA LEU A 84 -0.37 -16.12 -4.49
C LEU A 84 -0.96 -15.32 -3.33
N THR A 85 -2.11 -14.70 -3.55
CA THR A 85 -2.86 -13.96 -2.52
C THR A 85 -3.18 -14.84 -1.31
N SER A 86 -3.70 -16.06 -1.53
CA SER A 86 -4.03 -17.03 -0.47
C SER A 86 -2.80 -17.40 0.35
N LYS A 87 -1.68 -17.73 -0.32
CA LYS A 87 -0.42 -18.07 0.35
C LYS A 87 0.11 -16.93 1.20
N LEU A 88 0.21 -15.71 0.63
CA LEU A 88 0.75 -14.56 1.35
C LEU A 88 -0.09 -14.19 2.57
N MET A 89 -1.43 -14.25 2.47
CA MET A 89 -2.32 -14.02 3.62
C MET A 89 -2.20 -15.12 4.66
N GLY A 90 -2.22 -16.37 4.25
CA GLY A 90 -2.08 -17.52 5.14
C GLY A 90 -0.78 -17.52 5.92
N GLU A 91 0.32 -17.14 5.29
CA GLU A 91 1.64 -17.05 5.90
C GLU A 91 1.88 -15.75 6.69
N GLY A 92 1.03 -14.74 6.56
CA GLY A 92 1.13 -13.47 7.29
C GLY A 92 1.97 -12.39 6.60
N HIS A 93 2.33 -12.59 5.34
CA HIS A 93 3.04 -11.58 4.54
C HIS A 93 2.12 -10.50 3.97
N ALA A 94 0.81 -10.75 3.95
CA ALA A 94 -0.20 -9.82 3.46
C ALA A 94 -1.45 -9.82 4.35
N VAL A 95 -2.26 -8.78 4.21
CA VAL A 95 -3.61 -8.68 4.79
C VAL A 95 -4.63 -8.43 3.70
N ALA A 96 -5.88 -8.89 3.91
CA ALA A 96 -6.96 -8.63 2.98
C ALA A 96 -7.23 -7.11 2.88
N TYR A 97 -7.30 -6.58 1.65
CA TYR A 97 -7.54 -5.16 1.41
C TYR A 97 -8.13 -4.92 0.02
N ASN A 98 -9.34 -4.39 -0.02
CA ASN A 98 -10.06 -4.08 -1.25
C ASN A 98 -10.20 -2.56 -1.50
N GLY A 99 -9.31 -1.77 -0.88
CA GLY A 99 -9.36 -0.32 -0.94
C GLY A 99 -9.98 0.31 0.31
N GLY A 100 -9.89 1.63 0.42
CA GLY A 100 -10.41 2.39 1.56
C GLY A 100 -9.33 2.84 2.55
N ASN A 101 -9.70 3.01 3.83
CA ASN A 101 -8.78 3.49 4.86
C ASN A 101 -7.83 2.36 5.32
N LYS A 102 -6.53 2.55 5.09
CA LYS A 102 -5.48 1.60 5.51
C LYS A 102 -5.31 1.51 7.03
N GLU A 103 -5.73 2.50 7.81
CA GLU A 103 -5.65 2.44 9.27
C GLU A 103 -6.40 1.24 9.85
N LYS A 104 -7.50 0.84 9.22
CA LYS A 104 -8.31 -0.30 9.66
C LYS A 104 -7.59 -1.65 9.57
N ILE A 105 -6.62 -1.76 8.69
CA ILE A 105 -5.84 -3.00 8.51
C ILE A 105 -4.51 -3.01 9.27
N GLN A 106 -4.09 -1.87 9.83
CA GLN A 106 -2.83 -1.78 10.59
C GLN A 106 -2.75 -2.75 11.77
N PRO A 107 -3.80 -2.95 12.59
CA PRO A 107 -3.73 -3.94 13.67
C PRO A 107 -3.41 -5.34 13.17
N LYS A 108 -3.95 -5.72 12.02
CA LYS A 108 -3.70 -7.03 11.40
C LYS A 108 -2.26 -7.15 10.86
N HIS A 109 -1.71 -6.06 10.31
CA HIS A 109 -0.30 -6.03 9.94
C HIS A 109 0.61 -6.24 11.17
N VAL A 110 0.32 -5.59 12.30
CA VAL A 110 1.09 -5.76 13.54
C VAL A 110 0.99 -7.20 14.05
N GLU A 111 -0.20 -7.79 14.06
CA GLU A 111 -0.41 -9.19 14.44
C GLU A 111 0.42 -10.13 13.56
N ASN A 112 0.37 -9.95 12.25
CA ASN A 112 1.14 -10.74 11.30
C ASN A 112 2.65 -10.58 11.51
N ARG A 113 3.14 -9.36 11.76
CA ARG A 113 4.56 -9.10 12.05
C ARG A 113 5.02 -9.87 13.29
N ASN A 114 4.26 -9.79 14.38
CA ASN A 114 4.56 -10.55 15.60
C ASN A 114 4.61 -12.06 15.33
N ARG A 115 3.66 -12.58 14.55
CA ARG A 115 3.63 -13.99 14.17
C ARG A 115 4.86 -14.40 13.37
N LEU A 116 5.23 -13.63 12.34
CA LEU A 116 6.40 -13.93 11.49
C LEU A 116 7.72 -13.94 12.28
N VAL A 117 7.84 -13.05 13.28
CA VAL A 117 9.00 -13.03 14.17
C VAL A 117 8.99 -14.23 15.12
N SER A 118 7.84 -14.53 15.74
CA SER A 118 7.73 -15.66 16.67
C SER A 118 7.96 -17.01 15.99
N GLU A 119 7.60 -17.14 14.72
CA GLU A 119 7.84 -18.33 13.89
C GLU A 119 9.27 -18.38 13.31
N GLY A 120 10.12 -17.39 13.59
CA GLY A 120 11.48 -17.30 13.07
C GLY A 120 11.58 -17.08 11.56
N LYS A 121 10.50 -16.64 10.92
CA LYS A 121 10.46 -16.40 9.47
C LYS A 121 11.04 -15.05 9.07
N VAL A 122 11.09 -14.11 10.01
CA VAL A 122 11.65 -12.77 9.82
C VAL A 122 12.55 -12.43 10.99
N ASP A 123 13.79 -12.09 10.71
CA ASP A 123 14.74 -11.56 11.69
C ASP A 123 14.64 -10.05 11.74
N MET A 124 14.37 -9.53 12.92
CA MET A 124 14.22 -8.10 13.17
C MET A 124 15.56 -7.36 13.33
N GLN A 125 16.69 -8.04 13.29
CA GLN A 125 18.02 -7.43 13.40
C GLN A 125 18.17 -6.52 14.64
N GLY A 126 17.54 -6.88 15.74
CA GLY A 126 17.56 -6.10 16.99
C GLY A 126 16.53 -4.95 17.06
N LEU A 127 15.69 -4.79 16.06
CA LEU A 127 14.58 -3.83 16.10
C LEU A 127 13.33 -4.44 16.77
N GLU A 128 12.54 -3.61 17.42
CA GLU A 128 11.25 -4.03 17.97
C GLU A 128 10.12 -3.85 16.95
N VAL A 129 9.11 -4.73 16.98
CA VAL A 129 7.87 -4.57 16.23
C VAL A 129 7.06 -3.46 16.88
N THR A 130 7.35 -2.22 16.53
CA THR A 130 6.56 -1.08 16.98
C THR A 130 5.31 -0.90 16.12
N LYS A 131 4.25 -0.34 16.71
CA LYS A 131 3.15 0.23 15.92
C LYS A 131 3.76 1.25 14.96
N PRO A 132 3.32 1.31 13.69
CA PRO A 132 3.79 2.37 12.81
C PRO A 132 3.56 3.69 13.53
N ALA A 133 4.62 4.47 13.70
CA ALA A 133 4.50 5.81 14.25
C ALA A 133 3.48 6.53 13.37
N LEU A 134 2.38 6.95 13.96
CA LEU A 134 1.52 7.95 13.33
C LEU A 134 2.45 9.11 13.03
N VAL A 135 2.76 9.33 11.78
CA VAL A 135 3.47 10.51 11.34
C VAL A 135 2.55 11.67 11.70
N GLN A 136 2.73 12.20 12.89
CA GLN A 136 2.17 13.48 13.24
C GLN A 136 2.81 14.46 12.25
N LYS A 137 2.04 14.86 11.26
CA LYS A 137 2.40 16.03 10.47
C LYS A 137 2.66 17.14 11.48
N PRO A 138 3.80 17.83 11.43
CA PRO A 138 4.01 18.95 12.32
C PRO A 138 2.82 19.89 12.13
N ILE A 139 2.12 20.16 13.23
CA ILE A 139 1.10 21.20 13.27
C ILE A 139 1.90 22.48 13.05
N VAL A 140 1.87 22.99 11.85
CA VAL A 140 2.32 24.36 11.58
C VAL A 140 1.27 25.23 12.23
N GLU A 141 1.54 25.71 13.45
CA GLU A 141 0.79 26.79 14.04
C GLU A 141 0.94 28.00 13.12
N GLU A 142 -0.11 28.29 12.36
CA GLU A 142 -0.22 29.57 11.69
C GLU A 142 -0.29 30.66 12.78
N PRO A 143 0.55 31.71 12.73
CA PRO A 143 0.45 32.80 13.68
C PRO A 143 -0.92 33.45 13.53
N VAL A 144 -1.66 33.48 14.62
CA VAL A 144 -2.93 34.21 14.74
C VAL A 144 -2.64 35.67 14.47
N VAL A 145 -2.99 36.15 13.29
CA VAL A 145 -2.97 37.57 12.97
C VAL A 145 -4.17 38.21 13.65
N GLU A 146 -3.90 38.89 14.76
CA GLU A 146 -4.83 39.70 15.50
C GLU A 146 -5.30 40.85 14.59
N LYS A 147 -6.52 40.76 14.07
CA LYS A 147 -7.14 41.85 13.31
C LYS A 147 -7.63 42.92 14.28
N THR A 148 -6.80 43.92 14.51
CA THR A 148 -7.23 45.16 15.13
C THR A 148 -8.26 45.87 14.24
N SER A 149 -9.47 45.94 14.75
CA SER A 149 -10.59 46.64 14.16
C SER A 149 -10.43 48.16 14.29
N THR A 150 -10.17 48.87 13.19
CA THR A 150 -10.29 50.32 13.15
C THR A 150 -11.71 50.71 12.74
N PRO A 151 -12.36 51.67 13.41
CA PRO A 151 -13.74 52.05 13.11
C PRO A 151 -13.81 52.96 11.88
N LYS A 152 -14.64 52.59 10.90
CA LYS A 152 -14.96 53.40 9.72
C LYS A 152 -15.78 54.64 10.11
N LYS A 153 -15.21 55.81 9.92
CA LYS A 153 -15.92 57.12 9.93
C LYS A 153 -16.95 57.14 8.80
N LYS A 154 -18.22 57.42 9.15
CA LYS A 154 -19.30 57.76 8.24
C LYS A 154 -19.04 59.12 7.65
N LYS A 155 -18.86 59.22 6.31
CA LYS A 155 -19.00 60.47 5.55
C LYS A 155 -20.43 60.60 5.07
N LYS A 156 -21.12 61.60 5.57
CA LYS A 156 -22.36 62.15 5.01
C LYS A 156 -22.01 62.83 3.69
N THR A 157 -22.67 62.50 2.63
CA THR A 157 -22.74 63.35 1.42
C THR A 157 -24.17 63.82 1.29
N SER A 158 -24.29 65.13 1.41
CA SER A 158 -25.50 65.88 1.17
C SER A 158 -25.82 65.97 -0.33
N LYS A 159 -27.11 65.88 -0.59
CA LYS A 159 -27.80 66.15 -1.86
C LYS A 159 -27.54 67.60 -2.32
N LYS A 160 -27.37 67.80 -3.60
CA LYS A 160 -27.96 68.93 -4.31
C LYS A 160 -28.06 68.69 -5.83
N LYS A 161 -29.28 68.86 -6.29
CA LYS A 161 -29.87 69.15 -7.60
C LYS A 161 -29.71 68.15 -8.72
#